data_9f9df55693c9b1bcbf4ed7304101e794
#
_entry.id   9f9df55693c9b1bcbf4ed7304101e794
#
_cell.length_a   1.000
_cell.length_b   1.000
_cell.length_c   1.000
_cell.angle_alpha   90.00
_cell.angle_beta   90.00
_cell.angle_gamma   90.00
#
_symmetry.space_group_name_H-M   'P 1'
#
loop_
_entity.id
_entity.type
_entity.pdbx_description
1 polymer ?
#
loop_
_entity_poly.entity_id
_entity_poly.type
_entity_poly.pdbx_seq_one_letter_code
_entity_poly.pdbx_strand_id
1 'polypeptide(L)'
;MKAAVLHGQEDVRIEETDAPILQTGEVRIRIGTALTCGTDLKVYRRGYHARMITPPAVFGHEFSGTITEMAEDVAGWKIGDRVVAANSAPCGECLYCKNHQPNLCDDLLFLNGAYAESIVVPARIVEKNLLPLSTDIAFPDAAL
;
A
#
# COMPACT_ATOMS: atom_id res chain seq x y z
N MET A 1 -2.38 -9.40 -13.99
CA MET A 1 -2.93 -8.04 -13.82
C MET A 1 -1.98 -7.00 -14.40
N LYS A 2 -2.52 -5.91 -14.93
CA LYS A 2 -1.68 -4.80 -15.40
C LYS A 2 -1.11 -4.00 -14.23
N ALA A 3 0.18 -3.66 -14.30
CA ALA A 3 0.86 -2.87 -13.29
C ALA A 3 1.95 -1.99 -13.91
N ALA A 4 2.26 -0.85 -13.26
CA ALA A 4 3.42 -0.05 -13.57
C ALA A 4 4.59 -0.53 -12.70
N VAL A 5 5.59 -1.14 -13.33
CA VAL A 5 6.76 -1.72 -12.66
C VAL A 5 7.95 -0.80 -12.79
N LEU A 6 8.54 -0.42 -11.67
CA LEU A 6 9.82 0.32 -11.64
C LEU A 6 10.96 -0.69 -11.80
N HIS A 7 11.76 -0.53 -12.85
CA HIS A 7 12.94 -1.36 -13.14
C HIS A 7 14.25 -0.70 -12.70
N GLY A 8 14.26 0.63 -12.60
CA GLY A 8 15.44 1.39 -12.23
C GLY A 8 15.24 2.88 -12.45
N GLN A 9 16.34 3.61 -12.54
CA GLN A 9 16.31 5.06 -12.74
C GLN A 9 15.60 5.41 -14.06
N GLU A 10 14.54 6.21 -13.96
CA GLU A 10 13.72 6.70 -15.07
C GLU A 10 13.13 5.58 -15.96
N ASP A 11 13.01 4.36 -15.42
CA ASP A 11 12.52 3.18 -16.13
C ASP A 11 11.29 2.59 -15.41
N VAL A 12 10.12 3.04 -15.81
CA VAL A 12 8.81 2.49 -15.40
C VAL A 12 8.11 1.92 -16.62
N ARG A 13 7.67 0.67 -16.54
CA ARG A 13 7.03 -0.05 -17.64
C ARG A 13 5.65 -0.55 -17.24
N ILE A 14 4.72 -0.54 -18.19
CA ILE A 14 3.42 -1.21 -17.99
C ILE A 14 3.57 -2.66 -18.40
N GLU A 15 3.36 -3.56 -17.45
CA GLU A 15 3.56 -5.00 -17.63
C GLU A 15 2.38 -5.80 -17.10
N GLU A 16 2.23 -7.02 -17.60
CA GLU A 16 1.36 -8.02 -16.97
C GLU A 16 2.18 -8.73 -15.88
N THR A 17 1.65 -8.69 -14.65
CA THR A 17 2.25 -9.36 -13.48
C THR A 17 1.25 -10.34 -12.88
N ASP A 18 1.77 -11.34 -12.18
CA ASP A 18 0.92 -12.18 -11.34
C ASP A 18 0.34 -11.37 -10.19
N ALA A 19 -0.90 -11.65 -9.81
CA ALA A 19 -1.47 -11.08 -8.62
C ALA A 19 -0.82 -11.73 -7.38
N PRO A 20 -0.30 -10.96 -6.40
CA PRO A 20 0.28 -11.54 -5.18
C PRO A 20 -0.73 -12.46 -4.47
N ILE A 21 -0.26 -13.58 -3.93
CA ILE A 21 -1.09 -14.50 -3.15
C ILE A 21 -1.28 -13.93 -1.75
N LEU A 22 -2.53 -13.93 -1.25
CA LEU A 22 -2.84 -13.51 0.12
C LEU A 22 -2.17 -14.42 1.15
N GLN A 23 -1.62 -13.79 2.18
CA GLN A 23 -1.12 -14.43 3.38
C GLN A 23 -2.07 -14.14 4.55
N THR A 24 -1.83 -14.80 5.68
CA THR A 24 -2.53 -14.57 6.96
C THR A 24 -2.60 -13.08 7.30
N GLY A 25 -3.79 -12.59 7.66
CA GLY A 25 -4.03 -11.20 8.06
C GLY A 25 -4.10 -10.18 6.92
N GLU A 26 -3.94 -10.60 5.67
CA GLU A 26 -3.89 -9.70 4.52
C GLU A 26 -5.24 -9.52 3.83
N VAL A 27 -5.39 -8.40 3.14
CA VAL A 27 -6.54 -8.14 2.25
C VAL A 27 -6.07 -7.74 0.87
N ARG A 28 -6.84 -8.11 -0.16
CA ARG A 28 -6.69 -7.61 -1.53
C ARG A 28 -7.65 -6.46 -1.75
N ILE A 29 -7.13 -5.37 -2.27
CA ILE A 29 -7.92 -4.20 -2.63
C ILE A 29 -7.84 -4.01 -4.14
N ARG A 30 -8.99 -3.96 -4.81
CA ARG A 30 -9.09 -3.45 -6.17
C ARG A 30 -8.94 -1.94 -6.11
N ILE A 31 -7.95 -1.41 -6.81
CA ILE A 31 -7.65 0.03 -6.81
C ILE A 31 -8.80 0.79 -7.47
N GLY A 32 -9.34 1.76 -6.74
CA GLY A 32 -10.32 2.72 -7.25
C GLY A 32 -9.62 3.97 -7.80
N THR A 33 -8.63 4.45 -7.06
CA THR A 33 -7.76 5.57 -7.44
C THR A 33 -6.38 5.39 -6.82
N ALA A 34 -5.34 5.69 -7.57
CA ALA A 34 -3.99 5.86 -7.08
C ALA A 34 -3.48 7.25 -7.47
N LEU A 35 -2.70 7.88 -6.59
CA LEU A 35 -2.15 9.22 -6.79
C LEU A 35 -0.62 9.17 -6.85
N THR A 36 -0.04 10.22 -7.41
CA THR A 36 1.41 10.40 -7.53
C THR A 36 1.86 11.55 -6.65
N CYS A 37 2.75 11.32 -5.72
CA CYS A 37 3.32 12.33 -4.84
C CYS A 37 4.78 12.70 -5.21
N GLY A 38 5.34 13.66 -4.49
CA GLY A 38 6.73 14.07 -4.67
C GLY A 38 7.75 12.96 -4.38
N THR A 39 7.40 11.94 -3.59
CA THR A 39 8.24 10.78 -3.33
C THR A 39 8.36 9.90 -4.57
N ASP A 40 7.27 9.66 -5.30
CA ASP A 40 7.30 8.89 -6.54
C ASP A 40 8.24 9.55 -7.57
N LEU A 41 8.16 10.87 -7.72
CA LEU A 41 9.07 11.59 -8.62
C LEU A 41 10.54 11.42 -8.20
N LYS A 42 10.85 11.49 -6.91
CA LYS A 42 12.22 11.29 -6.39
C LYS A 42 12.69 9.86 -6.63
N VAL A 43 11.83 8.88 -6.38
CA VAL A 43 12.14 7.46 -6.59
C VAL A 43 12.34 7.16 -8.08
N TYR A 44 11.47 7.65 -8.94
CA TYR A 44 11.62 7.54 -10.40
C TYR A 44 12.98 8.05 -10.87
N ARG A 45 13.37 9.27 -10.44
CA ARG A 45 14.66 9.88 -10.82
C ARG A 45 15.88 9.17 -10.24
N ARG A 46 15.75 8.51 -9.09
CA ARG A 46 16.86 7.79 -8.42
C ARG A 46 16.92 6.31 -8.81
N GLY A 47 15.81 5.74 -9.19
CA GLY A 47 15.66 4.32 -9.48
C GLY A 47 15.38 3.44 -8.26
N TYR A 48 15.35 3.96 -7.04
CA TYR A 48 15.09 3.22 -5.80
C TYR A 48 14.73 4.13 -4.63
N HIS A 49 14.25 3.51 -3.55
CA HIS A 49 14.19 4.12 -2.22
C HIS A 49 14.73 3.14 -1.18
N ALA A 50 15.63 3.61 -0.32
CA ALA A 50 16.39 2.76 0.60
C ALA A 50 15.54 1.88 1.53
N ARG A 51 14.29 2.28 1.84
CA ARG A 51 13.38 1.56 2.76
C ARG A 51 12.05 1.15 2.11
N MET A 52 11.63 1.80 1.03
CA MET A 52 10.27 1.61 0.50
C MET A 52 10.21 0.67 -0.69
N ILE A 53 11.15 0.76 -1.63
CA ILE A 53 11.07 0.03 -2.89
C ILE A 53 12.46 -0.28 -3.44
N THR A 54 12.66 -1.54 -3.81
CA THR A 54 13.86 -2.02 -4.52
C THR A 54 13.40 -2.65 -5.83
N PRO A 55 13.82 -2.10 -6.98
CA PRO A 55 13.48 -2.64 -8.29
C PRO A 55 14.01 -4.07 -8.53
N PRO A 56 13.34 -4.87 -9.40
CA PRO A 56 12.07 -4.54 -10.04
C PRO A 56 10.89 -4.69 -9.07
N ALA A 57 9.96 -3.71 -9.05
CA ALA A 57 8.80 -3.77 -8.16
C ALA A 57 7.64 -2.93 -8.71
N VAL A 58 6.41 -3.32 -8.40
CA VAL A 58 5.23 -2.53 -8.71
C VAL A 58 5.28 -1.23 -7.94
N PHE A 59 5.04 -0.12 -8.64
CA PHE A 59 5.24 1.23 -8.13
C PHE A 59 3.95 1.81 -7.50
N GLY A 60 4.06 2.98 -6.84
CA GLY A 60 2.95 3.72 -6.24
C GLY A 60 2.63 3.30 -4.80
N HIS A 61 2.17 4.25 -3.97
CA HIS A 61 1.94 4.02 -2.55
C HIS A 61 0.79 4.85 -1.94
N GLU A 62 0.11 5.66 -2.72
CA GLU A 62 -1.07 6.43 -2.32
C GLU A 62 -2.27 5.92 -3.10
N PHE A 63 -3.28 5.39 -2.40
CA PHE A 63 -4.44 4.78 -3.05
C PHE A 63 -5.64 4.66 -2.14
N SER A 64 -6.78 4.52 -2.77
CA SER A 64 -8.04 4.08 -2.17
C SER A 64 -8.73 3.05 -3.08
N GLY A 65 -9.61 2.24 -2.53
CA GLY A 65 -10.26 1.21 -3.32
C GLY A 65 -11.31 0.39 -2.57
N THR A 66 -11.55 -0.81 -3.06
CA THR A 66 -12.56 -1.73 -2.51
C THR A 66 -11.92 -3.08 -2.20
N ILE A 67 -12.19 -3.63 -1.02
CA ILE A 67 -11.76 -4.98 -0.63
C ILE A 67 -12.46 -5.99 -1.53
N THR A 68 -11.69 -6.84 -2.21
CA THR A 68 -12.19 -7.90 -3.09
C THR A 68 -11.90 -9.30 -2.58
N GLU A 69 -10.90 -9.44 -1.71
CA GLU A 69 -10.49 -10.72 -1.13
C GLU A 69 -9.87 -10.49 0.24
N MET A 70 -10.03 -11.41 1.17
CA MET A 70 -9.49 -11.34 2.53
C MET A 70 -9.01 -12.71 2.97
N ALA A 71 -7.95 -12.76 3.78
CA ALA A 71 -7.57 -13.98 4.49
C ALA A 71 -8.66 -14.35 5.54
N GLU A 72 -8.80 -15.64 5.83
CA GLU A 72 -9.88 -16.16 6.70
C GLU A 72 -9.83 -15.59 8.13
N ASP A 73 -8.66 -15.21 8.60
CA ASP A 73 -8.41 -14.67 9.93
C ASP A 73 -8.59 -13.15 10.07
N VAL A 74 -8.90 -12.45 8.98
CA VAL A 74 -9.14 -11.00 9.00
C VAL A 74 -10.51 -10.71 9.58
N ALA A 75 -10.56 -10.01 10.71
CA ALA A 75 -11.80 -9.59 11.36
C ALA A 75 -12.06 -8.08 11.18
N GLY A 76 -13.33 -7.68 11.34
CA GLY A 76 -13.75 -6.28 11.29
C GLY A 76 -13.92 -5.69 9.88
N TRP A 77 -13.63 -6.45 8.85
CA TRP A 77 -13.76 -6.06 7.45
C TRP A 77 -14.66 -7.05 6.69
N LYS A 78 -15.12 -6.65 5.53
CA LYS A 78 -15.87 -7.52 4.60
C LYS A 78 -15.54 -7.19 3.15
N ILE A 79 -15.71 -8.14 2.26
CA ILE A 79 -15.63 -7.93 0.82
C ILE A 79 -16.68 -6.87 0.41
N GLY A 80 -16.24 -5.90 -0.39
CA GLY A 80 -17.05 -4.77 -0.81
C GLY A 80 -16.83 -3.50 0.02
N ASP A 81 -16.14 -3.57 1.17
CA ASP A 81 -15.81 -2.38 1.95
C ASP A 81 -14.91 -1.44 1.15
N ARG A 82 -15.26 -0.16 1.19
CA ARG A 82 -14.45 0.92 0.62
C ARG A 82 -13.43 1.35 1.64
N VAL A 83 -12.17 1.46 1.22
CA VAL A 83 -11.05 1.68 2.13
C VAL A 83 -9.99 2.59 1.55
N VAL A 84 -9.21 3.19 2.45
CA VAL A 84 -7.92 3.83 2.19
C VAL A 84 -6.90 3.23 3.16
N ALA A 85 -5.67 3.07 2.73
CA ALA A 85 -4.60 2.59 3.60
C ALA A 85 -3.46 3.61 3.66
N ALA A 86 -2.94 3.88 4.87
CA ALA A 86 -1.66 4.56 4.94
C ALA A 86 -0.56 3.66 4.38
N ASN A 87 0.43 4.26 3.73
CA ASN A 87 1.51 3.54 3.05
C ASN A 87 2.56 2.94 3.99
N SER A 88 2.34 2.99 5.29
CA SER A 88 3.26 2.43 6.28
C SER A 88 2.56 2.06 7.58
N ALA A 89 3.16 1.14 8.34
CA ALA A 89 2.73 0.80 9.69
C ALA A 89 3.91 0.54 10.64
N PRO A 90 3.86 1.08 11.89
CA PRO A 90 4.88 0.86 12.89
C PRO A 90 4.78 -0.56 13.49
N CYS A 91 5.89 -1.08 14.06
CA CYS A 91 5.88 -2.39 14.72
C CYS A 91 5.04 -2.42 16.01
N GLY A 92 4.95 -1.30 16.73
CA GLY A 92 4.26 -1.20 18.03
C GLY A 92 5.11 -1.56 19.25
N GLU A 93 6.29 -2.15 19.07
CA GLU A 93 7.07 -2.77 20.18
C GLU A 93 8.43 -2.11 20.45
N CYS A 94 9.01 -1.44 19.47
CA CYS A 94 10.32 -0.80 19.63
C CYS A 94 10.26 0.38 20.62
N LEU A 95 11.41 0.87 21.02
CA LEU A 95 11.55 1.99 21.96
C LEU A 95 10.74 3.22 21.53
N TYR A 96 10.80 3.56 20.25
CA TYR A 96 10.06 4.71 19.70
C TYR A 96 8.55 4.52 19.76
N CYS A 97 8.06 3.35 19.39
CA CYS A 97 6.63 3.05 19.46
C CYS A 97 6.11 3.12 20.89
N LYS A 98 6.84 2.55 21.85
CA LYS A 98 6.50 2.59 23.29
C LYS A 98 6.53 4.01 23.89
N ASN A 99 7.31 4.90 23.30
CA ASN A 99 7.38 6.32 23.68
C ASN A 99 6.48 7.23 22.83
N HIS A 100 5.44 6.69 22.19
CA HIS A 100 4.48 7.45 21.37
C HIS A 100 5.11 8.20 20.18
N GLN A 101 6.18 7.65 19.61
CA GLN A 101 6.87 8.18 18.43
C GLN A 101 6.88 7.15 17.29
N PRO A 102 5.72 6.64 16.83
CA PRO A 102 5.63 5.57 15.85
C PRO A 102 6.25 5.95 14.49
N ASN A 103 6.31 7.24 14.17
CA ASN A 103 6.98 7.76 12.96
C ASN A 103 8.50 7.51 12.95
N LEU A 104 9.14 7.29 14.11
CA LEU A 104 10.53 6.92 14.25
C LEU A 104 10.77 5.42 14.42
N CYS A 105 9.74 4.61 14.19
CA CYS A 105 9.81 3.16 14.36
C CYS A 105 11.04 2.55 13.66
N ASP A 106 11.80 1.72 14.39
CA ASP A 106 12.98 1.03 13.86
C ASP A 106 12.62 0.06 12.74
N ASP A 107 11.45 -0.61 12.85
CA ASP A 107 10.88 -1.53 11.89
C ASP A 107 9.58 -0.97 11.28
N LEU A 108 9.66 0.21 10.69
CA LEU A 108 8.54 0.80 9.96
C LEU A 108 8.34 0.04 8.64
N LEU A 109 7.20 -0.67 8.53
CA LEU A 109 6.80 -1.35 7.30
C LEU A 109 6.31 -0.33 6.29
N PHE A 110 6.76 -0.43 5.03
CA PHE A 110 6.26 0.35 3.92
C PHE A 110 5.49 -0.50 2.92
N LEU A 111 4.48 0.09 2.29
CA LEU A 111 3.67 -0.52 1.23
C LEU A 111 3.90 0.21 -0.09
N ASN A 112 4.15 -0.55 -1.15
CA ASN A 112 4.14 -0.11 -2.55
C ASN A 112 3.32 -1.09 -3.38
N GLY A 113 2.98 -0.68 -4.61
CA GLY A 113 2.24 -1.53 -5.54
C GLY A 113 0.88 -0.96 -5.95
N ALA A 114 0.62 0.32 -5.65
CA ALA A 114 -0.67 0.95 -5.92
C ALA A 114 -0.91 1.25 -7.41
N TYR A 115 0.13 1.31 -8.25
CA TYR A 115 -0.04 1.50 -9.70
C TYR A 115 -0.28 0.16 -10.40
N ALA A 116 -1.31 -0.53 -9.96
CA ALA A 116 -1.79 -1.81 -10.48
C ALA A 116 -3.32 -1.89 -10.42
N GLU A 117 -3.92 -2.90 -11.01
CA GLU A 117 -5.36 -3.13 -10.90
C GLU A 117 -5.80 -3.51 -9.48
N SER A 118 -4.90 -4.18 -8.73
CA SER A 118 -5.13 -4.52 -7.33
C SER A 118 -3.81 -4.54 -6.54
N ILE A 119 -3.93 -4.37 -5.22
CA ILE A 119 -2.82 -4.44 -4.27
C ILE A 119 -3.19 -5.39 -3.12
N VAL A 120 -2.21 -6.12 -2.60
CA VAL A 120 -2.33 -6.83 -1.32
C VAL A 120 -1.78 -5.95 -0.22
N VAL A 121 -2.59 -5.70 0.80
CA VAL A 121 -2.23 -4.90 1.97
C VAL A 121 -1.76 -5.83 3.08
N PRO A 122 -0.51 -5.68 3.57
CA PRO A 122 0.04 -6.53 4.62
C PRO A 122 -0.73 -6.45 5.94
N ALA A 123 -0.77 -7.55 6.68
CA ALA A 123 -1.50 -7.72 7.94
C ALA A 123 -1.28 -6.56 8.93
N ARG A 124 -0.04 -6.08 9.10
CA ARG A 124 0.28 -4.97 10.00
C ARG A 124 -0.39 -3.65 9.59
N ILE A 125 -0.54 -3.40 8.29
CA ILE A 125 -1.25 -2.22 7.79
C ILE A 125 -2.76 -2.43 7.91
N VAL A 126 -3.26 -3.62 7.64
CA VAL A 126 -4.68 -3.97 7.85
C VAL A 126 -5.08 -3.70 9.30
N GLU A 127 -4.27 -4.15 10.25
CA GLU A 127 -4.52 -3.97 11.69
C GLU A 127 -4.46 -2.51 12.16
N LYS A 128 -3.49 -1.75 11.66
CA LYS A 128 -3.13 -0.45 12.25
C LYS A 128 -3.58 0.75 11.42
N ASN A 129 -3.56 0.64 10.12
CA ASN A 129 -3.62 1.79 9.22
C ASN A 129 -4.50 1.56 7.97
N LEU A 130 -5.35 0.54 7.96
CA LEU A 130 -6.45 0.43 7.01
C LEU A 130 -7.67 1.14 7.59
N LEU A 131 -8.26 2.07 6.84
CA LEU A 131 -9.35 2.92 7.30
C LEU A 131 -10.59 2.75 6.43
N PRO A 132 -11.79 2.66 7.03
CA PRO A 132 -13.03 2.61 6.28
C PRO A 132 -13.30 3.96 5.59
N LEU A 133 -13.80 3.90 4.38
CA LEU A 133 -14.15 5.07 3.59
C LEU A 133 -15.67 5.19 3.49
N SER A 134 -16.22 6.32 3.95
CA SER A 134 -17.63 6.66 3.79
C SER A 134 -18.04 6.67 2.32
N THR A 135 -19.30 6.36 2.03
CA THR A 135 -19.87 6.43 0.69
C THR A 135 -19.86 7.84 0.11
N ASP A 136 -19.83 8.85 0.95
CA ASP A 136 -19.89 10.26 0.57
C ASP A 136 -18.53 10.82 0.11
N ILE A 137 -17.43 10.09 0.41
CA ILE A 137 -16.08 10.50 0.01
C ILE A 137 -15.71 9.77 -1.28
N ALA A 138 -15.33 10.51 -2.31
CA ALA A 138 -14.86 9.90 -3.56
C ALA A 138 -13.47 9.27 -3.38
N PHE A 139 -13.16 8.23 -4.15
CA PHE A 139 -11.84 7.60 -4.09
C PHE A 139 -10.66 8.56 -4.33
N PRO A 140 -10.73 9.50 -5.30
CA PRO A 140 -9.65 10.47 -5.47
C PRO A 140 -9.37 11.32 -4.23
N ASP A 141 -10.43 11.76 -3.52
CA ASP A 141 -10.30 12.60 -2.34
C ASP A 141 -9.71 11.83 -1.13
N ALA A 142 -9.96 10.52 -1.08
CA ALA A 142 -9.46 9.65 -0.02
C ALA A 142 -8.03 9.16 -0.26
N ALA A 143 -7.56 9.17 -1.50
CA ALA A 143 -6.22 8.67 -1.86
C ALA A 143 -5.10 9.68 -1.58
N LEU A 144 -5.46 10.95 -1.21
CA LEU A 144 -4.54 12.04 -0.85
C LEU A 144 -3.80 11.78 0.47
#